data_f4d84ab8845e422541d2b321e5395ca9
#
_entry.id   f4d84ab8845e422541d2b321e5395ca9
#
_cell.length_a   1.000
_cell.length_b   1.000
_cell.length_c   1.000
_cell.angle_alpha   90.00
_cell.angle_beta   90.00
_cell.angle_gamma   90.00
#
_symmetry.space_group_name_H-M   'P 1'
#
loop_
_entity.id
_entity.type
_entity.pdbx_description
1 polymer ?
#
loop_
_entity_poly.entity_id
_entity_poly.type
_entity_poly.pdbx_seq_one_letter_code
_entity_poly.pdbx_strand_id
1 'polypeptide(L)'
;MPDPSNQPSPANPATPTSHANQKIQFPGHDGQPLAGRLDMPAGPVKAYALFAHCFTCGKDVVAASRIAQALTQHGIAVLRFDFTGLGGSGGDFANTNFSSNVADLHAAADYMRQHLQAPALLIGHSLGGAAVLAAADGIPEAKAVATIAAPSDPSHVVGLLREHAETIAANGEAEVQLAGRPFRIRKQFLDDVAEQTLLAKVSQLRRALLVMHSPVDETVGIDNASQLFIAARHPKSFVSLDHADHLLTRREDATYVANTIAAWSQRYLGIDAATLPAAAVEEGLVRVEENHAGKFQQQVTVGKHRLLADEPVSFGGLNGGPAPYDLLLAALGACTSMTIRMVAERKGWPLEHISVSLRHEKIHAADCAECDTRDGKVDWIEREVTLRGPLDAQQREALLAIADKCPVHRTLHSEVVVRTRAAPEQGTGEPAMGPGGAGASPAGKAPGG
;
A
#
# COMPACT_ATOMS: atom_id res chain seq x y z
N MET A 1 5.56 -58.63 -12.89
CA MET A 1 5.43 -57.76 -11.71
C MET A 1 5.96 -56.39 -12.12
N PRO A 2 5.18 -55.32 -12.11
CA PRO A 2 5.66 -53.98 -12.46
C PRO A 2 6.37 -53.35 -11.25
N ASP A 3 7.42 -52.58 -11.56
CA ASP A 3 8.33 -51.87 -10.68
C ASP A 3 7.59 -50.81 -9.85
N PRO A 4 7.74 -50.77 -8.51
CA PRO A 4 7.03 -49.80 -7.64
C PRO A 4 7.71 -48.41 -7.51
N SER A 5 8.69 -48.05 -8.36
CA SER A 5 9.47 -46.82 -8.20
C SER A 5 8.95 -45.59 -8.94
N ASN A 6 7.75 -45.63 -9.55
CA ASN A 6 7.21 -44.50 -10.34
C ASN A 6 5.91 -43.93 -9.74
N GLN A 7 5.99 -43.44 -8.51
CA GLN A 7 4.94 -42.56 -7.97
C GLN A 7 5.39 -41.10 -8.14
N PRO A 8 4.54 -40.22 -8.71
CA PRO A 8 4.85 -38.80 -8.77
C PRO A 8 4.84 -38.21 -7.36
N SER A 9 5.93 -37.53 -7.00
CA SER A 9 6.02 -36.74 -5.76
C SER A 9 4.88 -35.75 -5.64
N PRO A 10 4.32 -35.54 -4.43
CA PRO A 10 3.29 -34.53 -4.23
C PRO A 10 3.83 -33.15 -4.59
N ALA A 11 3.06 -32.42 -5.39
CA ALA A 11 3.36 -31.06 -5.79
C ALA A 11 3.57 -30.18 -4.54
N ASN A 12 4.73 -29.61 -4.43
CA ASN A 12 5.06 -28.58 -3.44
C ASN A 12 4.06 -27.43 -3.60
N PRO A 13 3.44 -26.91 -2.52
CA PRO A 13 2.63 -25.72 -2.63
C PRO A 13 3.49 -24.57 -3.13
N ALA A 14 3.07 -23.96 -4.24
CA ALA A 14 3.77 -22.88 -4.91
C ALA A 14 4.04 -21.74 -3.91
N THR A 15 5.31 -21.46 -3.71
CA THR A 15 5.79 -20.28 -2.98
C THR A 15 5.17 -19.03 -3.62
N PRO A 16 4.51 -18.11 -2.88
CA PRO A 16 3.93 -16.93 -3.49
C PRO A 16 5.04 -16.05 -4.06
N THR A 17 5.08 -15.98 -5.39
CA THR A 17 5.95 -15.05 -6.11
C THR A 17 5.55 -13.62 -5.76
N SER A 18 6.46 -12.84 -5.21
CA SER A 18 6.29 -11.44 -4.82
C SER A 18 6.02 -10.57 -6.04
N HIS A 19 4.79 -10.06 -6.16
CA HIS A 19 4.44 -9.10 -7.20
C HIS A 19 3.77 -7.88 -6.58
N ALA A 20 4.37 -6.73 -6.70
CA ALA A 20 3.82 -5.46 -6.22
C ALA A 20 2.46 -5.11 -6.88
N ASN A 21 2.13 -5.77 -8.00
CA ASN A 21 0.89 -5.54 -8.75
C ASN A 21 0.53 -6.80 -9.56
N GLN A 22 -0.42 -7.60 -9.05
CA GLN A 22 -0.78 -8.89 -9.65
C GLN A 22 -2.07 -8.76 -10.44
N LYS A 23 -2.07 -9.22 -11.69
CA LYS A 23 -3.31 -9.47 -12.43
C LYS A 23 -3.93 -10.76 -11.91
N ILE A 24 -5.20 -10.70 -11.55
CA ILE A 24 -5.97 -11.86 -11.09
C ILE A 24 -7.25 -11.98 -11.88
N GLN A 25 -7.83 -13.16 -11.84
CA GLN A 25 -9.11 -13.43 -12.44
C GLN A 25 -9.89 -14.36 -11.51
N PHE A 26 -11.17 -14.08 -11.33
CA PHE A 26 -12.05 -14.89 -10.46
C PHE A 26 -13.47 -14.90 -11.02
N PRO A 27 -14.29 -15.90 -10.70
CA PRO A 27 -15.68 -15.96 -11.17
C PRO A 27 -16.52 -14.85 -10.56
N GLY A 28 -17.29 -14.13 -11.38
CA GLY A 28 -18.33 -13.20 -10.99
C GLY A 28 -19.61 -13.88 -10.53
N HIS A 29 -20.64 -13.08 -10.25
CA HIS A 29 -21.94 -13.59 -9.77
C HIS A 29 -22.65 -14.50 -10.77
N ASP A 30 -22.40 -14.33 -12.06
CA ASP A 30 -22.97 -15.12 -13.16
C ASP A 30 -22.01 -16.21 -13.68
N GLY A 31 -20.88 -16.43 -13.01
CA GLY A 31 -19.84 -17.36 -13.39
C GLY A 31 -18.89 -16.85 -14.48
N GLN A 32 -19.13 -15.67 -15.06
CA GLN A 32 -18.19 -15.08 -16.00
C GLN A 32 -16.92 -14.59 -15.27
N PRO A 33 -15.75 -14.62 -15.94
CA PRO A 33 -14.52 -14.20 -15.30
C PRO A 33 -14.46 -12.68 -15.07
N LEU A 34 -14.23 -12.26 -13.86
CA LEU A 34 -13.94 -10.88 -13.49
C LEU A 34 -12.44 -10.63 -13.50
N ALA A 35 -12.00 -9.57 -14.19
CA ALA A 35 -10.62 -9.18 -14.27
C ALA A 35 -10.25 -8.27 -13.09
N GLY A 36 -9.37 -8.75 -12.22
CA GLY A 36 -8.89 -8.05 -11.04
C GLY A 36 -7.43 -7.63 -11.14
N ARG A 37 -7.09 -6.69 -10.27
CA ARG A 37 -5.72 -6.24 -10.01
C ARG A 37 -5.53 -6.11 -8.50
N LEU A 38 -4.57 -6.85 -7.98
CA LEU A 38 -4.20 -6.82 -6.58
C LEU A 38 -2.93 -5.98 -6.43
N ASP A 39 -3.07 -4.82 -5.79
CA ASP A 39 -1.96 -3.93 -5.44
C ASP A 39 -1.48 -4.31 -4.04
N MET A 40 -0.23 -4.78 -3.93
CA MET A 40 0.36 -5.25 -2.68
C MET A 40 1.31 -4.22 -2.08
N PRO A 41 1.34 -4.04 -0.75
CA PRO A 41 2.37 -3.23 -0.10
C PRO A 41 3.75 -3.88 -0.24
N ALA A 42 4.78 -3.05 -0.25
CA ALA A 42 6.17 -3.49 -0.27
C ALA A 42 6.61 -4.18 1.04
N GLY A 43 5.87 -3.98 2.11
CA GLY A 43 6.08 -4.59 3.43
C GLY A 43 4.93 -5.50 3.84
N PRO A 44 4.85 -5.87 5.13
CA PRO A 44 3.80 -6.75 5.63
C PRO A 44 2.41 -6.15 5.39
N VAL A 45 1.48 -6.98 4.91
CA VAL A 45 0.08 -6.59 4.74
C VAL A 45 -0.56 -6.43 6.11
N LYS A 46 -1.05 -5.23 6.41
CA LYS A 46 -1.74 -4.91 7.66
C LYS A 46 -3.25 -5.10 7.56
N ALA A 47 -3.80 -4.86 6.37
CA ALA A 47 -5.20 -5.06 6.04
C ALA A 47 -5.40 -5.22 4.54
N TYR A 48 -6.55 -5.79 4.17
CA TYR A 48 -7.01 -5.85 2.78
C TYR A 48 -8.19 -4.93 2.57
N ALA A 49 -8.20 -4.24 1.42
CA ALA A 49 -9.30 -3.41 0.95
C ALA A 49 -9.84 -3.93 -0.39
N LEU A 50 -11.15 -3.78 -0.58
CA LEU A 50 -11.83 -4.01 -1.85
C LEU A 50 -12.28 -2.65 -2.40
N PHE A 51 -11.91 -2.35 -3.65
CA PHE A 51 -12.19 -1.07 -4.31
C PHE A 51 -13.17 -1.25 -5.47
N ALA A 52 -14.31 -0.54 -5.42
CA ALA A 52 -15.33 -0.45 -6.45
C ALA A 52 -15.20 0.85 -7.25
N HIS A 53 -15.03 0.76 -8.56
CA HIS A 53 -14.91 1.91 -9.46
C HIS A 53 -16.28 2.50 -9.85
N CYS A 54 -16.28 3.66 -10.54
CA CYS A 54 -17.47 4.35 -11.01
C CYS A 54 -18.19 3.60 -12.18
N PHE A 55 -19.42 4.02 -12.51
CA PHE A 55 -20.40 3.31 -13.36
C PHE A 55 -19.85 2.81 -14.70
N THR A 56 -19.17 3.63 -15.47
CA THR A 56 -18.63 3.27 -16.80
C THR A 56 -17.12 3.22 -16.84
N CYS A 57 -16.50 3.20 -15.69
CA CYS A 57 -15.04 3.19 -15.52
C CYS A 57 -14.49 1.75 -15.64
N GLY A 58 -13.27 1.57 -15.18
CA GLY A 58 -12.63 0.28 -15.00
C GLY A 58 -11.64 0.36 -13.85
N LYS A 59 -11.12 -0.78 -13.43
CA LYS A 59 -10.14 -0.89 -12.34
C LYS A 59 -8.86 -0.09 -12.56
N ASP A 60 -8.54 0.23 -13.81
CA ASP A 60 -7.28 0.89 -14.21
C ASP A 60 -7.44 2.41 -14.44
N VAL A 61 -8.60 3.01 -14.09
CA VAL A 61 -8.74 4.47 -14.10
C VAL A 61 -7.71 5.11 -13.16
N VAL A 62 -7.22 6.27 -13.58
CA VAL A 62 -6.07 6.93 -12.96
C VAL A 62 -6.26 7.15 -11.46
N ALA A 63 -7.44 7.61 -11.03
CA ALA A 63 -7.74 7.84 -9.62
C ALA A 63 -7.70 6.53 -8.81
N ALA A 64 -8.40 5.47 -9.26
CA ALA A 64 -8.41 4.17 -8.56
C ALA A 64 -7.00 3.60 -8.41
N SER A 65 -6.20 3.70 -9.49
CA SER A 65 -4.80 3.25 -9.50
C SER A 65 -3.93 4.02 -8.49
N ARG A 66 -4.05 5.36 -8.48
CA ARG A 66 -3.29 6.23 -7.56
C ARG A 66 -3.69 6.01 -6.10
N ILE A 67 -5.00 5.89 -5.84
CA ILE A 67 -5.51 5.63 -4.49
C ILE A 67 -5.00 4.27 -3.99
N ALA A 68 -5.11 3.22 -4.82
CA ALA A 68 -4.63 1.89 -4.45
C ALA A 68 -3.13 1.89 -4.16
N GLN A 69 -2.30 2.47 -5.04
CA GLN A 69 -0.86 2.58 -4.83
C GLN A 69 -0.49 3.36 -3.57
N ALA A 70 -1.19 4.46 -3.28
CA ALA A 70 -0.92 5.23 -2.06
C ALA A 70 -1.32 4.45 -0.80
N LEU A 71 -2.43 3.68 -0.83
CA LEU A 71 -2.84 2.82 0.28
C LEU A 71 -1.83 1.71 0.56
N THR A 72 -1.15 1.17 -0.47
CA THR A 72 -0.10 0.17 -0.25
C THR A 72 1.09 0.72 0.55
N GLN A 73 1.40 2.01 0.45
CA GLN A 73 2.44 2.66 1.27
C GLN A 73 2.10 2.64 2.77
N HIS A 74 0.82 2.50 3.11
CA HIS A 74 0.34 2.37 4.49
C HIS A 74 0.16 0.91 4.95
N GLY A 75 0.56 -0.05 4.13
CA GLY A 75 0.45 -1.48 4.42
C GLY A 75 -0.95 -2.06 4.12
N ILE A 76 -1.77 -1.38 3.33
CA ILE A 76 -3.10 -1.86 2.93
C ILE A 76 -3.01 -2.44 1.52
N ALA A 77 -3.22 -3.74 1.38
CA ALA A 77 -3.37 -4.39 0.08
C ALA A 77 -4.74 -4.07 -0.52
N VAL A 78 -4.81 -3.76 -1.83
CA VAL A 78 -6.06 -3.33 -2.47
C VAL A 78 -6.38 -4.22 -3.66
N LEU A 79 -7.53 -4.89 -3.61
CA LEU A 79 -8.12 -5.55 -4.77
C LEU A 79 -9.02 -4.56 -5.50
N ARG A 80 -8.70 -4.28 -6.76
CA ARG A 80 -9.52 -3.56 -7.74
C ARG A 80 -9.95 -4.53 -8.82
N PHE A 81 -11.18 -4.47 -9.29
CA PHE A 81 -11.65 -5.33 -10.38
C PHE A 81 -12.62 -4.58 -11.29
N ASP A 82 -12.78 -5.06 -12.51
CA ASP A 82 -13.81 -4.59 -13.44
C ASP A 82 -15.12 -5.35 -13.18
N PHE A 83 -16.22 -4.64 -13.04
CA PHE A 83 -17.55 -5.27 -12.95
C PHE A 83 -17.89 -6.04 -14.22
N THR A 84 -18.82 -6.97 -14.14
CA THR A 84 -19.32 -7.76 -15.27
C THR A 84 -19.62 -6.86 -16.47
N GLY A 85 -19.13 -7.25 -17.65
CA GLY A 85 -19.30 -6.51 -18.91
C GLY A 85 -18.48 -5.25 -19.06
N LEU A 86 -17.56 -4.93 -18.11
CA LEU A 86 -16.68 -3.77 -18.16
C LEU A 86 -15.20 -4.18 -18.25
N GLY A 87 -14.40 -3.32 -18.85
CA GLY A 87 -12.94 -3.44 -18.90
C GLY A 87 -12.46 -4.77 -19.44
N GLY A 88 -11.77 -5.56 -18.63
CA GLY A 88 -11.27 -6.90 -18.95
C GLY A 88 -12.14 -8.04 -18.46
N SER A 89 -13.26 -7.73 -17.79
CA SER A 89 -14.21 -8.74 -17.30
C SER A 89 -15.10 -9.28 -18.40
N GLY A 90 -15.51 -10.53 -18.26
CA GLY A 90 -16.47 -11.19 -19.14
C GLY A 90 -17.90 -10.69 -18.95
N GLY A 91 -18.82 -11.28 -19.74
CA GLY A 91 -20.22 -10.92 -19.71
C GLY A 91 -20.60 -9.76 -20.63
N ASP A 92 -21.90 -9.45 -20.69
CA ASP A 92 -22.44 -8.33 -21.45
C ASP A 92 -22.99 -7.28 -20.48
N PHE A 93 -22.48 -6.06 -20.58
CA PHE A 93 -22.92 -4.93 -19.75
C PHE A 93 -24.44 -4.69 -19.84
N ALA A 94 -25.06 -4.93 -21.01
CA ALA A 94 -26.50 -4.81 -21.18
C ALA A 94 -27.32 -5.73 -20.25
N ASN A 95 -26.72 -6.81 -19.76
CA ASN A 95 -27.37 -7.76 -18.83
C ASN A 95 -27.11 -7.39 -17.35
N THR A 96 -26.33 -6.34 -17.08
CA THR A 96 -26.01 -5.92 -15.72
C THR A 96 -27.00 -4.88 -15.19
N ASN A 97 -27.03 -4.77 -13.87
CA ASN A 97 -27.78 -3.76 -13.13
C ASN A 97 -27.06 -3.44 -11.81
N PHE A 98 -27.64 -2.61 -10.97
CA PHE A 98 -27.02 -2.26 -9.69
C PHE A 98 -26.91 -3.47 -8.74
N SER A 99 -27.94 -4.32 -8.71
CA SER A 99 -27.95 -5.55 -7.91
C SER A 99 -26.87 -6.54 -8.36
N SER A 100 -26.62 -6.67 -9.65
CA SER A 100 -25.53 -7.51 -10.16
C SER A 100 -24.13 -6.96 -9.79
N ASN A 101 -23.96 -5.63 -9.74
CA ASN A 101 -22.71 -5.03 -9.25
C ASN A 101 -22.47 -5.31 -7.76
N VAL A 102 -23.53 -5.31 -6.95
CA VAL A 102 -23.47 -5.73 -5.54
C VAL A 102 -23.09 -7.21 -5.43
N ALA A 103 -23.65 -8.07 -6.30
CA ALA A 103 -23.32 -9.49 -6.34
C ALA A 103 -21.86 -9.74 -6.77
N ASP A 104 -21.32 -8.97 -7.72
CA ASP A 104 -19.91 -9.03 -8.10
C ASP A 104 -18.97 -8.61 -6.94
N LEU A 105 -19.38 -7.63 -6.11
CA LEU A 105 -18.63 -7.27 -4.89
C LEU A 105 -18.62 -8.41 -3.88
N HIS A 106 -19.72 -9.14 -3.72
CA HIS A 106 -19.74 -10.34 -2.88
C HIS A 106 -18.82 -11.43 -3.43
N ALA A 107 -18.85 -11.68 -4.76
CA ALA A 107 -17.95 -12.64 -5.40
C ALA A 107 -16.47 -12.26 -5.22
N ALA A 108 -16.13 -10.97 -5.34
CA ALA A 108 -14.79 -10.47 -5.08
C ALA A 108 -14.37 -10.66 -3.61
N ALA A 109 -15.25 -10.40 -2.66
CA ALA A 109 -15.00 -10.63 -1.23
C ALA A 109 -14.83 -12.13 -0.92
N ASP A 110 -15.60 -13.01 -1.56
CA ASP A 110 -15.47 -14.46 -1.43
C ASP A 110 -14.16 -14.97 -2.00
N TYR A 111 -13.75 -14.45 -3.16
CA TYR A 111 -12.42 -14.74 -3.70
C TYR A 111 -11.30 -14.32 -2.73
N MET A 112 -11.39 -13.12 -2.17
CA MET A 112 -10.41 -12.65 -1.17
C MET A 112 -10.41 -13.55 0.06
N ARG A 113 -11.56 -13.99 0.56
CA ARG A 113 -11.70 -14.91 1.70
C ARG A 113 -11.00 -16.24 1.47
N GLN A 114 -11.09 -16.78 0.26
CA GLN A 114 -10.57 -18.09 -0.11
C GLN A 114 -9.07 -18.08 -0.45
N HIS A 115 -8.56 -17.01 -1.06
CA HIS A 115 -7.22 -16.99 -1.64
C HIS A 115 -6.26 -15.98 -0.98
N LEU A 116 -6.81 -15.05 -0.19
CA LEU A 116 -6.06 -13.96 0.45
C LEU A 116 -6.50 -13.84 1.91
N GLN A 117 -7.07 -12.68 2.23
CA GLN A 117 -7.76 -12.38 3.48
C GLN A 117 -9.00 -11.54 3.14
N ALA A 118 -10.11 -11.79 3.83
CA ALA A 118 -11.34 -11.04 3.64
C ALA A 118 -11.12 -9.52 3.76
N PRO A 119 -11.79 -8.69 2.94
CA PRO A 119 -11.59 -7.26 2.98
C PRO A 119 -12.12 -6.66 4.28
N ALA A 120 -11.24 -6.00 5.02
CA ALA A 120 -11.58 -5.26 6.24
C ALA A 120 -12.01 -3.82 5.93
N LEU A 121 -11.71 -3.32 4.74
CA LEU A 121 -12.05 -1.98 4.26
C LEU A 121 -12.71 -2.08 2.88
N LEU A 122 -13.87 -1.45 2.73
CA LEU A 122 -14.54 -1.28 1.44
C LEU A 122 -14.37 0.16 1.00
N ILE A 123 -13.98 0.38 -0.25
CA ILE A 123 -13.81 1.70 -0.84
C ILE A 123 -14.62 1.76 -2.13
N GLY A 124 -15.43 2.79 -2.29
CA GLY A 124 -16.20 2.94 -3.52
C GLY A 124 -16.21 4.37 -4.04
N HIS A 125 -16.05 4.52 -5.35
CA HIS A 125 -16.10 5.80 -6.03
C HIS A 125 -17.37 5.93 -6.86
N SER A 126 -18.07 7.05 -6.74
CA SER A 126 -19.30 7.34 -7.47
C SER A 126 -20.35 6.24 -7.26
N LEU A 127 -20.93 5.63 -8.31
CA LEU A 127 -21.87 4.52 -8.18
C LEU A 127 -21.25 3.32 -7.47
N GLY A 128 -19.92 3.09 -7.60
CA GLY A 128 -19.20 2.09 -6.80
C GLY A 128 -19.28 2.37 -5.30
N GLY A 129 -19.38 3.65 -4.89
CA GLY A 129 -19.63 4.04 -3.50
C GLY A 129 -21.00 3.62 -2.99
N ALA A 130 -22.04 3.79 -3.80
CA ALA A 130 -23.37 3.26 -3.50
C ALA A 130 -23.35 1.72 -3.43
N ALA A 131 -22.64 1.07 -4.35
CA ALA A 131 -22.55 -0.39 -4.42
C ALA A 131 -21.86 -0.99 -3.18
N VAL A 132 -20.74 -0.43 -2.71
CA VAL A 132 -20.07 -0.92 -1.48
C VAL A 132 -20.91 -0.71 -0.23
N LEU A 133 -21.70 0.38 -0.16
CA LEU A 133 -22.66 0.60 0.94
C LEU A 133 -23.75 -0.46 0.92
N ALA A 134 -24.25 -0.80 -0.28
CA ALA A 134 -25.27 -1.84 -0.45
C ALA A 134 -24.73 -3.25 -0.19
N ALA A 135 -23.47 -3.52 -0.52
CA ALA A 135 -22.82 -4.82 -0.35
C ALA A 135 -22.32 -5.08 1.08
N ALA A 136 -22.12 -4.04 1.89
CA ALA A 136 -21.42 -4.14 3.17
C ALA A 136 -22.07 -5.14 4.16
N ASP A 137 -23.38 -5.34 4.11
CA ASP A 137 -24.07 -6.28 4.99
C ASP A 137 -23.67 -7.74 4.70
N GLY A 138 -23.44 -8.09 3.43
CA GLY A 138 -22.95 -9.42 2.99
C GLY A 138 -21.43 -9.63 3.18
N ILE A 139 -20.70 -8.63 3.68
CA ILE A 139 -19.26 -8.71 3.93
C ILE A 139 -19.00 -8.41 5.42
N PRO A 140 -19.25 -9.37 6.30
CA PRO A 140 -19.20 -9.15 7.75
C PRO A 140 -17.81 -8.80 8.29
N GLU A 141 -16.74 -9.15 7.60
CA GLU A 141 -15.36 -8.82 7.96
C GLU A 141 -15.01 -7.35 7.73
N ALA A 142 -15.78 -6.64 6.89
CA ALA A 142 -15.58 -5.21 6.66
C ALA A 142 -15.89 -4.44 7.94
N LYS A 143 -14.90 -3.73 8.45
CA LYS A 143 -14.99 -2.89 9.66
C LYS A 143 -15.22 -1.44 9.32
N ALA A 144 -14.85 -1.03 8.11
CA ALA A 144 -14.90 0.34 7.65
C ALA A 144 -15.31 0.41 6.17
N VAL A 145 -16.07 1.45 5.82
CA VAL A 145 -16.48 1.78 4.45
C VAL A 145 -16.10 3.22 4.17
N ALA A 146 -15.44 3.48 3.05
CA ALA A 146 -15.12 4.81 2.57
C ALA A 146 -15.80 5.04 1.21
N THR A 147 -16.55 6.12 1.08
CA THR A 147 -17.20 6.52 -0.17
C THR A 147 -16.60 7.83 -0.67
N ILE A 148 -16.39 7.90 -1.98
CA ILE A 148 -15.82 9.05 -2.67
C ILE A 148 -16.84 9.49 -3.73
N ALA A 149 -17.36 10.71 -3.64
CA ALA A 149 -18.34 11.28 -4.57
C ALA A 149 -19.53 10.35 -4.85
N ALA A 150 -20.02 9.63 -3.82
CA ALA A 150 -21.06 8.62 -3.96
C ALA A 150 -22.47 9.25 -3.96
N PRO A 151 -23.40 8.77 -4.82
CA PRO A 151 -24.80 9.13 -4.72
C PRO A 151 -25.45 8.46 -3.49
N SER A 152 -26.41 9.15 -2.91
CA SER A 152 -27.26 8.63 -1.81
C SER A 152 -28.37 7.70 -2.31
N ASP A 153 -28.64 7.74 -3.62
CA ASP A 153 -29.61 6.94 -4.33
C ASP A 153 -28.99 6.49 -5.66
N PRO A 154 -28.88 5.18 -5.93
CA PRO A 154 -28.37 4.67 -7.21
C PRO A 154 -29.18 5.15 -8.44
N SER A 155 -30.46 5.51 -8.25
CA SER A 155 -31.30 6.08 -9.31
C SER A 155 -30.76 7.41 -9.86
N HIS A 156 -29.83 8.05 -9.17
CA HIS A 156 -29.11 9.24 -9.67
C HIS A 156 -28.51 9.02 -11.06
N VAL A 157 -28.04 7.81 -11.35
CA VAL A 157 -27.50 7.46 -12.68
C VAL A 157 -28.54 7.58 -13.80
N VAL A 158 -29.84 7.48 -13.50
CA VAL A 158 -30.93 7.70 -14.44
C VAL A 158 -30.92 9.12 -14.99
N GLY A 159 -30.41 10.07 -14.19
CA GLY A 159 -30.21 11.45 -14.64
C GLY A 159 -29.27 11.57 -15.84
N LEU A 160 -28.27 10.70 -15.94
CA LEU A 160 -27.34 10.61 -17.08
C LEU A 160 -28.01 9.98 -18.33
N LEU A 161 -29.16 9.30 -18.13
CA LEU A 161 -29.90 8.58 -19.16
C LEU A 161 -31.20 9.29 -19.58
N ARG A 162 -31.44 10.53 -19.09
CA ARG A 162 -32.73 11.25 -19.30
C ARG A 162 -33.15 11.34 -20.74
N GLU A 163 -32.23 11.63 -21.66
CA GLU A 163 -32.51 11.77 -23.09
C GLU A 163 -32.92 10.43 -23.74
N HIS A 164 -32.57 9.30 -23.11
CA HIS A 164 -32.85 7.97 -23.61
C HIS A 164 -33.92 7.20 -22.80
N ALA A 165 -34.39 7.77 -21.67
CA ALA A 165 -35.27 7.08 -20.73
C ALA A 165 -36.60 6.64 -21.39
N GLU A 166 -37.21 7.52 -22.22
CA GLU A 166 -38.41 7.20 -22.97
C GLU A 166 -38.17 6.08 -24.00
N THR A 167 -37.04 6.13 -24.70
CA THR A 167 -36.64 5.09 -25.68
C THR A 167 -36.42 3.77 -25.00
N ILE A 168 -35.74 3.75 -23.84
CA ILE A 168 -35.51 2.54 -23.04
C ILE A 168 -36.86 1.98 -22.55
N ALA A 169 -37.76 2.84 -22.07
CA ALA A 169 -39.07 2.42 -21.59
C ALA A 169 -39.94 1.81 -22.71
N ALA A 170 -39.93 2.40 -23.92
CA ALA A 170 -40.72 1.98 -25.06
C ALA A 170 -40.15 0.74 -25.75
N ASN A 171 -38.83 0.68 -25.95
CA ASN A 171 -38.17 -0.35 -26.76
C ASN A 171 -37.52 -1.46 -25.90
N GLY A 172 -37.49 -1.32 -24.58
CA GLY A 172 -36.84 -2.24 -23.65
C GLY A 172 -35.33 -1.98 -23.52
N GLU A 173 -34.69 -1.27 -24.48
CA GLU A 173 -33.27 -0.92 -24.43
C GLU A 173 -32.97 0.29 -25.33
N ALA A 174 -31.84 0.96 -25.06
CA ALA A 174 -31.23 1.98 -25.95
C ALA A 174 -29.72 1.93 -25.86
N GLU A 175 -29.05 2.38 -26.94
CA GLU A 175 -27.62 2.68 -26.92
C GLU A 175 -27.41 4.11 -26.42
N VAL A 176 -26.58 4.28 -25.42
CA VAL A 176 -26.30 5.55 -24.75
C VAL A 176 -24.81 5.82 -24.76
N GLN A 177 -24.42 7.04 -25.11
CA GLN A 177 -23.02 7.48 -25.05
C GLN A 177 -22.67 7.91 -23.63
N LEU A 178 -21.81 7.16 -22.94
CA LEU A 178 -21.35 7.47 -21.58
C LEU A 178 -19.81 7.55 -21.57
N ALA A 179 -19.28 8.67 -21.12
CA ALA A 179 -17.83 8.93 -21.12
C ALA A 179 -17.15 8.65 -22.48
N GLY A 180 -17.83 9.02 -23.60
CA GLY A 180 -17.32 8.86 -24.95
C GLY A 180 -17.34 7.43 -25.51
N ARG A 181 -18.03 6.51 -24.84
CA ARG A 181 -18.19 5.11 -25.29
C ARG A 181 -19.66 4.73 -25.37
N PRO A 182 -20.07 3.90 -26.37
CA PRO A 182 -21.44 3.40 -26.46
C PRO A 182 -21.68 2.29 -25.43
N PHE A 183 -22.81 2.38 -24.74
CA PHE A 183 -23.31 1.36 -23.83
C PHE A 183 -24.76 1.05 -24.15
N ARG A 184 -25.11 -0.23 -24.18
CA ARG A 184 -26.50 -0.67 -24.28
C ARG A 184 -27.09 -0.79 -22.90
N ILE A 185 -28.10 0.03 -22.60
CA ILE A 185 -28.82 0.05 -21.33
C ILE A 185 -30.20 -0.55 -21.56
N ARG A 186 -30.56 -1.55 -20.76
CA ARG A 186 -31.86 -2.19 -20.78
C ARG A 186 -32.77 -1.67 -19.66
N LYS A 187 -34.06 -1.80 -19.87
CA LYS A 187 -35.12 -1.39 -18.93
C LYS A 187 -34.89 -1.98 -17.53
N GLN A 188 -34.44 -3.23 -17.45
CA GLN A 188 -34.10 -3.89 -16.16
C GLN A 188 -33.14 -3.10 -15.30
N PHE A 189 -32.21 -2.34 -15.91
CA PHE A 189 -31.29 -1.47 -15.14
C PHE A 189 -32.04 -0.32 -14.49
N LEU A 190 -32.97 0.31 -15.21
CA LEU A 190 -33.80 1.41 -14.67
C LEU A 190 -34.74 0.92 -13.57
N ASP A 191 -35.37 -0.23 -13.77
CA ASP A 191 -36.28 -0.85 -12.81
C ASP A 191 -35.52 -1.20 -11.51
N ASP A 192 -34.35 -1.85 -11.63
CA ASP A 192 -33.53 -2.27 -10.49
C ASP A 192 -33.03 -1.07 -9.66
N VAL A 193 -32.49 -0.01 -10.30
CA VAL A 193 -32.04 1.16 -9.54
C VAL A 193 -33.18 1.90 -8.84
N ALA A 194 -34.40 1.89 -9.40
CA ALA A 194 -35.58 2.51 -8.80
C ALA A 194 -36.08 1.77 -7.53
N GLU A 195 -35.79 0.48 -7.41
CA GLU A 195 -36.17 -0.33 -6.26
C GLU A 195 -35.18 -0.25 -5.10
N GLN A 196 -34.02 0.42 -5.29
CA GLN A 196 -32.99 0.48 -4.27
C GLN A 196 -33.39 1.42 -3.10
N THR A 197 -33.17 0.92 -1.90
CA THR A 197 -33.40 1.69 -0.64
C THR A 197 -32.06 1.91 0.09
N LEU A 198 -31.10 2.56 -0.59
CA LEU A 198 -29.72 2.67 -0.09
C LEU A 198 -29.64 3.37 1.28
N LEU A 199 -30.40 4.47 1.51
CA LEU A 199 -30.38 5.18 2.79
C LEU A 199 -30.88 4.30 3.95
N ALA A 200 -31.82 3.38 3.71
CA ALA A 200 -32.24 2.42 4.72
C ALA A 200 -31.11 1.45 5.08
N LYS A 201 -30.36 0.96 4.09
CA LYS A 201 -29.16 0.11 4.33
C LYS A 201 -28.08 0.90 5.08
N VAL A 202 -27.83 2.15 4.71
CA VAL A 202 -26.86 3.05 5.40
C VAL A 202 -27.23 3.25 6.85
N SER A 203 -28.53 3.41 7.17
CA SER A 203 -28.99 3.56 8.56
C SER A 203 -28.72 2.32 9.44
N GLN A 204 -28.53 1.15 8.80
CA GLN A 204 -28.28 -0.14 9.45
C GLN A 204 -26.84 -0.64 9.25
N LEU A 205 -25.97 0.16 8.66
CA LEU A 205 -24.63 -0.25 8.20
C LEU A 205 -23.75 -0.89 9.30
N ARG A 206 -23.84 -0.40 10.55
CA ARG A 206 -23.07 -0.90 11.70
C ARG A 206 -21.56 -1.05 11.43
N ARG A 207 -21.02 -0.22 10.55
CA ARG A 207 -19.60 -0.11 10.19
C ARG A 207 -19.20 1.37 10.35
N ALA A 208 -17.91 1.60 10.52
CA ALA A 208 -17.41 2.97 10.42
C ALA A 208 -17.58 3.46 8.98
N LEU A 209 -18.15 4.65 8.80
CA LEU A 209 -18.38 5.26 7.50
C LEU A 209 -17.56 6.53 7.33
N LEU A 210 -16.80 6.63 6.26
CA LEU A 210 -16.17 7.85 5.78
C LEU A 210 -16.87 8.30 4.50
N VAL A 211 -17.42 9.50 4.50
CA VAL A 211 -18.00 10.14 3.31
C VAL A 211 -17.03 11.21 2.85
N MET A 212 -16.52 11.11 1.63
CA MET A 212 -15.63 12.08 1.01
C MET A 212 -16.32 12.66 -0.23
N HIS A 213 -16.46 13.98 -0.31
CA HIS A 213 -17.19 14.61 -1.42
C HIS A 213 -16.73 16.02 -1.67
N SER A 214 -16.71 16.42 -2.95
CA SER A 214 -16.40 17.80 -3.34
C SER A 214 -17.65 18.66 -3.39
N PRO A 215 -17.63 19.88 -2.83
CA PRO A 215 -18.76 20.81 -2.94
C PRO A 215 -18.98 21.35 -4.36
N VAL A 216 -18.00 21.18 -5.24
CA VAL A 216 -18.06 21.60 -6.65
C VAL A 216 -18.25 20.43 -7.61
N ASP A 217 -18.64 19.25 -7.11
CA ASP A 217 -18.95 18.08 -7.94
C ASP A 217 -20.24 18.32 -8.74
N GLU A 218 -20.10 18.47 -10.06
CA GLU A 218 -21.23 18.73 -10.98
C GLU A 218 -21.92 17.42 -11.42
N THR A 219 -21.31 16.26 -11.16
CA THR A 219 -21.86 14.95 -11.55
C THR A 219 -22.76 14.39 -10.47
N VAL A 220 -22.27 14.38 -9.22
CA VAL A 220 -23.03 13.97 -8.03
C VAL A 220 -22.97 15.12 -7.03
N GLY A 221 -24.06 15.88 -6.91
CA GLY A 221 -24.11 17.06 -6.04
C GLY A 221 -23.84 16.73 -4.57
N ILE A 222 -23.24 17.67 -3.86
CA ILE A 222 -22.83 17.55 -2.44
C ILE A 222 -23.96 17.14 -1.50
N ASP A 223 -25.22 17.40 -1.83
CA ASP A 223 -26.39 17.00 -1.03
C ASP A 223 -26.47 15.49 -0.82
N ASN A 224 -25.93 14.68 -1.76
CA ASN A 224 -25.85 13.25 -1.61
C ASN A 224 -24.97 12.86 -0.41
N ALA A 225 -23.84 13.53 -0.24
CA ALA A 225 -22.97 13.31 0.93
C ALA A 225 -23.68 13.67 2.24
N SER A 226 -24.44 14.75 2.24
CA SER A 226 -25.25 15.16 3.41
C SER A 226 -26.28 14.10 3.76
N GLN A 227 -27.00 13.57 2.77
CA GLN A 227 -28.01 12.52 2.98
C GLN A 227 -27.38 11.23 3.51
N LEU A 228 -26.27 10.75 2.92
CA LEU A 228 -25.52 9.59 3.40
C LEU A 228 -25.04 9.81 4.84
N PHE A 229 -24.47 10.98 5.11
CA PHE A 229 -23.95 11.28 6.44
C PHE A 229 -25.05 11.36 7.50
N ILE A 230 -26.20 11.97 7.19
CA ILE A 230 -27.34 12.07 8.11
C ILE A 230 -27.92 10.69 8.39
N ALA A 231 -28.09 9.85 7.36
CA ALA A 231 -28.68 8.51 7.49
C ALA A 231 -27.79 7.56 8.31
N ALA A 232 -26.47 7.69 8.20
CA ALA A 232 -25.52 6.80 8.87
C ALA A 232 -25.52 7.01 10.39
N ARG A 233 -25.32 5.91 11.13
CA ARG A 233 -25.03 5.94 12.57
C ARG A 233 -23.54 6.08 12.82
N HIS A 234 -23.19 6.54 14.02
CA HIS A 234 -21.78 6.55 14.45
C HIS A 234 -21.19 5.13 14.56
N PRO A 235 -19.88 4.95 14.25
CA PRO A 235 -18.94 6.01 13.89
C PRO A 235 -19.06 6.44 12.43
N LYS A 236 -19.11 7.75 12.18
CA LYS A 236 -19.16 8.33 10.85
C LYS A 236 -18.30 9.59 10.78
N SER A 237 -17.73 9.85 9.62
CA SER A 237 -16.89 11.02 9.34
C SER A 237 -17.22 11.59 7.96
N PHE A 238 -17.09 12.90 7.81
CA PHE A 238 -17.18 13.58 6.52
C PHE A 238 -15.89 14.35 6.26
N VAL A 239 -15.43 14.30 5.02
CA VAL A 239 -14.27 15.07 4.56
C VAL A 239 -14.63 15.76 3.25
N SER A 240 -14.52 17.09 3.24
CA SER A 240 -14.65 17.90 2.03
C SER A 240 -13.43 17.70 1.13
N LEU A 241 -13.66 17.50 -0.15
CA LEU A 241 -12.61 17.43 -1.16
C LEU A 241 -12.42 18.78 -1.89
N ASP A 242 -12.97 19.85 -1.32
CA ASP A 242 -12.87 21.25 -1.73
C ASP A 242 -13.04 21.48 -3.24
N HIS A 243 -11.95 21.47 -4.00
CA HIS A 243 -11.92 21.78 -5.43
C HIS A 243 -11.71 20.55 -6.32
N ALA A 244 -11.82 19.34 -5.79
CA ALA A 244 -11.64 18.13 -6.56
C ALA A 244 -12.81 17.95 -7.55
N ASP A 245 -12.49 17.54 -8.77
CA ASP A 245 -13.50 17.11 -9.74
C ASP A 245 -14.04 15.70 -9.36
N HIS A 246 -15.17 15.33 -9.97
CA HIS A 246 -15.82 14.04 -9.71
C HIS A 246 -14.90 12.84 -9.90
N LEU A 247 -13.99 12.88 -10.88
CA LEU A 247 -13.11 11.77 -11.25
C LEU A 247 -11.74 11.80 -10.56
N LEU A 248 -11.46 12.79 -9.72
CA LEU A 248 -10.16 13.00 -9.05
C LEU A 248 -9.00 12.99 -10.07
N THR A 249 -9.14 13.78 -11.15
CA THR A 249 -8.16 13.81 -12.24
C THR A 249 -6.81 14.34 -11.79
N ARG A 250 -6.78 15.25 -10.83
CA ARG A 250 -5.54 15.78 -10.23
C ARG A 250 -4.89 14.76 -9.31
N ARG A 251 -3.57 14.65 -9.42
CA ARG A 251 -2.80 13.70 -8.61
C ARG A 251 -2.90 14.00 -7.11
N GLU A 252 -2.89 15.29 -6.76
CA GLU A 252 -2.95 15.75 -5.38
C GLU A 252 -4.23 15.29 -4.70
N ASP A 253 -5.38 15.39 -5.39
CA ASP A 253 -6.68 15.01 -4.86
C ASP A 253 -6.75 13.49 -4.59
N ALA A 254 -6.29 12.67 -5.53
CA ALA A 254 -6.22 11.22 -5.36
C ALA A 254 -5.29 10.83 -4.20
N THR A 255 -4.16 11.53 -4.05
CA THR A 255 -3.20 11.30 -2.94
C THR A 255 -3.81 11.71 -1.60
N TYR A 256 -4.47 12.86 -1.54
CA TYR A 256 -5.16 13.33 -0.34
C TYR A 256 -6.25 12.35 0.11
N VAL A 257 -7.08 11.88 -0.83
CA VAL A 257 -8.11 10.86 -0.57
C VAL A 257 -7.48 9.61 0.03
N ALA A 258 -6.43 9.08 -0.59
CA ALA A 258 -5.77 7.85 -0.13
C ALA A 258 -5.17 8.00 1.27
N ASN A 259 -4.43 9.09 1.53
CA ASN A 259 -3.83 9.37 2.84
C ASN A 259 -4.90 9.53 3.92
N THR A 260 -6.01 10.20 3.58
CA THR A 260 -7.14 10.38 4.49
C THR A 260 -7.80 9.05 4.83
N ILE A 261 -8.09 8.21 3.82
CA ILE A 261 -8.66 6.87 4.03
C ILE A 261 -7.71 6.03 4.89
N ALA A 262 -6.40 6.02 4.58
CA ALA A 262 -5.41 5.26 5.34
C ALA A 262 -5.36 5.70 6.81
N ALA A 263 -5.23 6.99 7.08
CA ALA A 263 -5.16 7.52 8.44
C ALA A 263 -6.47 7.28 9.23
N TRP A 264 -7.62 7.52 8.59
CA TRP A 264 -8.92 7.33 9.22
C TRP A 264 -9.22 5.86 9.52
N SER A 265 -8.93 4.96 8.58
CA SER A 265 -9.26 3.53 8.69
C SER A 265 -8.42 2.80 9.73
N GLN A 266 -7.20 3.23 10.03
CA GLN A 266 -6.31 2.60 11.01
C GLN A 266 -7.01 2.33 12.34
N ARG A 267 -7.79 3.31 12.82
CA ARG A 267 -8.55 3.20 14.08
C ARG A 267 -9.51 2.01 14.10
N TYR A 268 -10.08 1.65 12.96
CA TYR A 268 -11.13 0.63 12.85
C TYR A 268 -10.56 -0.73 12.41
N LEU A 269 -9.44 -0.72 11.70
CA LEU A 269 -8.80 -1.94 11.20
C LEU A 269 -7.92 -2.63 12.24
N GLY A 270 -7.72 -2.02 13.42
CA GLY A 270 -6.78 -2.53 14.42
C GLY A 270 -5.33 -2.44 13.97
N ILE A 271 -5.06 -1.52 13.04
CA ILE A 271 -3.70 -1.20 12.60
C ILE A 271 -3.17 -0.17 13.59
N ASP A 272 -2.63 -0.63 14.71
CA ASP A 272 -1.94 0.29 15.62
C ASP A 272 -0.75 0.92 14.90
N ALA A 273 -0.70 2.26 14.93
CA ALA A 273 0.43 3.01 14.40
C ALA A 273 1.77 2.64 15.09
N ALA A 274 1.69 1.87 16.17
CA ALA A 274 2.81 1.50 17.04
C ALA A 274 3.12 -0.01 17.06
N THR A 275 2.33 -0.89 16.46
CA THR A 275 2.55 -2.33 16.55
C THR A 275 2.90 -2.99 15.21
N LEU A 276 4.07 -2.66 14.70
CA LEU A 276 4.95 -3.74 14.31
C LEU A 276 5.69 -4.14 15.59
N PRO A 277 5.59 -5.36 16.10
CA PRO A 277 6.56 -5.87 17.05
C PRO A 277 7.88 -5.94 16.25
N ALA A 278 8.60 -4.82 16.26
CA ALA A 278 10.00 -4.91 16.01
C ALA A 278 10.53 -5.69 17.20
N ALA A 279 10.98 -6.90 17.00
CA ALA A 279 12.10 -7.34 17.78
C ALA A 279 13.11 -6.22 17.67
N ALA A 280 13.23 -5.40 18.73
CA ALA A 280 14.19 -4.33 18.76
C ALA A 280 15.52 -5.00 18.48
N VAL A 281 16.17 -4.59 17.39
CA VAL A 281 17.49 -5.09 17.09
C VAL A 281 18.40 -4.54 18.17
N GLU A 282 19.22 -5.40 18.76
CA GLU A 282 20.18 -5.05 19.80
C GLU A 282 20.96 -3.78 19.41
N GLU A 283 21.21 -2.92 20.39
CA GLU A 283 21.95 -1.67 20.15
C GLU A 283 23.30 -1.94 19.48
N GLY A 284 23.58 -1.26 18.39
CA GLY A 284 24.78 -1.45 17.58
C GLY A 284 24.69 -2.52 16.51
N LEU A 285 23.57 -3.27 16.43
CA LEU A 285 23.32 -4.23 15.34
C LEU A 285 22.48 -3.58 14.25
N VAL A 286 22.87 -3.81 12.99
CA VAL A 286 22.06 -3.52 11.80
C VAL A 286 21.61 -4.83 11.21
N ARG A 287 20.29 -5.00 11.03
CA ARG A 287 19.71 -6.18 10.37
C ARG A 287 19.16 -5.77 9.03
N VAL A 288 19.51 -6.53 8.00
CA VAL A 288 19.02 -6.38 6.64
C VAL A 288 18.38 -7.70 6.23
N GLU A 289 17.13 -7.65 5.80
CA GLU A 289 16.34 -8.84 5.48
C GLU A 289 15.57 -8.61 4.18
N GLU A 290 15.51 -9.62 3.32
CA GLU A 290 14.63 -9.59 2.15
C GLU A 290 13.18 -9.49 2.59
N ASN A 291 12.42 -8.57 1.97
CA ASN A 291 10.99 -8.43 2.23
C ASN A 291 10.11 -9.07 1.13
N HIS A 292 10.73 -9.68 0.13
CA HIS A 292 10.10 -10.36 -0.99
C HIS A 292 9.12 -9.50 -1.82
N ALA A 293 9.11 -8.19 -1.65
CA ALA A 293 8.27 -7.29 -2.44
C ALA A 293 8.84 -7.02 -3.84
N GLY A 294 10.12 -7.28 -4.04
CA GLY A 294 10.84 -7.18 -5.30
C GLY A 294 12.14 -7.97 -5.25
N LYS A 295 12.83 -8.02 -6.40
CA LYS A 295 14.05 -8.80 -6.56
C LYS A 295 15.18 -8.36 -5.61
N PHE A 296 15.29 -7.07 -5.31
CA PHE A 296 16.40 -6.47 -4.57
C PHE A 296 15.95 -5.69 -3.32
N GLN A 297 14.65 -5.58 -3.08
CA GLN A 297 14.17 -4.77 -1.97
C GLN A 297 14.47 -5.43 -0.63
N GLN A 298 15.08 -4.65 0.26
CA GLN A 298 15.50 -5.06 1.60
C GLN A 298 14.82 -4.19 2.67
N GLN A 299 14.45 -4.81 3.77
CA GLN A 299 14.08 -4.12 4.99
C GLN A 299 15.34 -3.94 5.85
N VAL A 300 15.73 -2.70 6.10
CA VAL A 300 16.84 -2.37 7.01
C VAL A 300 16.28 -1.96 8.36
N THR A 301 16.75 -2.58 9.43
CA THR A 301 16.35 -2.27 10.81
C THR A 301 17.57 -1.92 11.65
N VAL A 302 17.54 -0.75 12.31
CA VAL A 302 18.60 -0.26 13.19
C VAL A 302 17.95 0.22 14.50
N GLY A 303 18.05 -0.54 15.58
CA GLY A 303 17.31 -0.26 16.81
C GLY A 303 15.80 -0.16 16.52
N LYS A 304 15.21 1.02 16.76
CA LYS A 304 13.78 1.30 16.46
C LYS A 304 13.53 1.85 15.06
N HIS A 305 14.58 2.17 14.29
CA HIS A 305 14.46 2.78 12.97
C HIS A 305 14.35 1.71 11.89
N ARG A 306 13.51 1.98 10.91
CA ARG A 306 13.31 1.11 9.74
C ARG A 306 13.36 1.96 8.49
N LEU A 307 14.02 1.44 7.47
CA LEU A 307 14.05 2.00 6.13
C LEU A 307 14.05 0.85 5.11
N LEU A 308 13.65 1.15 3.90
CA LEU A 308 13.80 0.25 2.76
C LEU A 308 15.11 0.58 2.04
N ALA A 309 15.79 -0.43 1.55
CA ALA A 309 16.83 -0.30 0.54
C ALA A 309 16.39 -1.06 -0.71
N ASP A 310 16.72 -0.53 -1.89
CA ASP A 310 16.35 -1.16 -3.16
C ASP A 310 17.27 -0.67 -4.28
N GLU A 311 17.26 -1.35 -5.42
CA GLU A 311 17.94 -0.89 -6.62
C GLU A 311 17.00 -0.04 -7.49
N PRO A 312 17.54 0.87 -8.32
CA PRO A 312 16.76 1.58 -9.33
C PRO A 312 16.09 0.63 -10.34
N VAL A 313 15.00 1.08 -10.95
CA VAL A 313 14.27 0.31 -11.96
C VAL A 313 15.17 -0.10 -13.13
N SER A 314 16.13 0.74 -13.51
CA SER A 314 17.14 0.45 -14.56
C SER A 314 18.02 -0.77 -14.26
N PHE A 315 18.17 -1.12 -12.98
CA PHE A 315 18.91 -2.31 -12.52
C PHE A 315 17.98 -3.47 -12.12
N GLY A 316 16.67 -3.34 -12.37
CA GLY A 316 15.67 -4.38 -12.07
C GLY A 316 15.11 -4.34 -10.65
N GLY A 317 15.35 -3.27 -9.91
CA GLY A 317 14.68 -2.97 -8.64
C GLY A 317 13.33 -2.28 -8.83
N LEU A 318 12.69 -1.92 -7.72
CA LEU A 318 11.42 -1.19 -7.68
C LEU A 318 11.60 0.31 -7.35
N ASN A 319 12.84 0.75 -7.10
CA ASN A 319 13.15 2.10 -6.60
C ASN A 319 12.35 2.45 -5.32
N GLY A 320 12.16 1.45 -4.45
CA GLY A 320 11.40 1.56 -3.20
C GLY A 320 12.18 2.19 -2.05
N GLY A 321 13.49 2.37 -2.20
CA GLY A 321 14.39 2.97 -1.21
C GLY A 321 15.73 3.34 -1.85
N PRO A 322 16.67 3.95 -1.08
CA PRO A 322 18.01 4.25 -1.54
C PRO A 322 18.79 2.96 -1.87
N ALA A 323 19.65 3.03 -2.89
CA ALA A 323 20.55 1.94 -3.25
C ALA A 323 21.68 1.79 -2.20
N PRO A 324 22.40 0.64 -2.16
CA PRO A 324 23.44 0.41 -1.17
C PRO A 324 24.52 1.51 -1.13
N TYR A 325 24.97 2.00 -2.27
CA TYR A 325 25.91 3.11 -2.32
C TYR A 325 25.31 4.43 -1.85
N ASP A 326 24.03 4.69 -2.09
CA ASP A 326 23.35 5.88 -1.55
C ASP A 326 23.37 5.88 -0.01
N LEU A 327 23.18 4.70 0.61
CA LEU A 327 23.27 4.54 2.07
C LEU A 327 24.68 4.80 2.59
N LEU A 328 25.72 4.37 1.87
CA LEU A 328 27.11 4.65 2.20
C LEU A 328 27.39 6.16 2.13
N LEU A 329 26.96 6.82 1.06
CA LEU A 329 27.10 8.27 0.90
C LEU A 329 26.30 9.03 1.95
N ALA A 330 25.09 8.59 2.28
CA ALA A 330 24.28 9.18 3.34
C ALA A 330 24.98 9.09 4.71
N ALA A 331 25.61 7.96 5.02
CA ALA A 331 26.38 7.78 6.24
C ALA A 331 27.56 8.75 6.31
N LEU A 332 28.31 8.89 5.21
CA LEU A 332 29.43 9.84 5.12
C LEU A 332 28.95 11.29 5.24
N GLY A 333 27.87 11.66 4.54
CA GLY A 333 27.29 13.00 4.56
C GLY A 333 26.77 13.40 5.93
N ALA A 334 26.01 12.52 6.57
CA ALA A 334 25.48 12.73 7.91
C ALA A 334 26.62 12.90 8.93
N CYS A 335 27.60 11.99 8.90
CA CYS A 335 28.75 12.05 9.80
C CYS A 335 29.57 13.35 9.61
N THR A 336 29.77 13.76 8.37
CA THR A 336 30.46 15.03 8.04
C THR A 336 29.71 16.23 8.62
N SER A 337 28.41 16.34 8.34
CA SER A 337 27.56 17.44 8.80
C SER A 337 27.51 17.52 10.33
N MET A 338 27.29 16.39 11.02
CA MET A 338 27.25 16.30 12.47
C MET A 338 28.60 16.70 13.11
N THR A 339 29.73 16.28 12.53
CA THR A 339 31.06 16.59 13.03
C THR A 339 31.36 18.07 12.89
N ILE A 340 31.03 18.69 11.75
CA ILE A 340 31.18 20.14 11.52
C ILE A 340 30.31 20.92 12.51
N ARG A 341 29.04 20.54 12.71
CA ARG A 341 28.11 21.16 13.66
C ARG A 341 28.66 21.13 15.06
N MET A 342 29.09 19.96 15.52
CA MET A 342 29.67 19.79 16.87
C MET A 342 30.90 20.67 17.11
N VAL A 343 31.78 20.86 16.12
CA VAL A 343 32.95 21.71 16.23
C VAL A 343 32.57 23.19 16.22
N ALA A 344 31.64 23.61 15.36
CA ALA A 344 31.15 24.97 15.32
C ALA A 344 30.51 25.38 16.65
N GLU A 345 29.67 24.54 17.24
CA GLU A 345 29.03 24.77 18.54
C GLU A 345 30.08 24.88 19.68
N ARG A 346 31.02 23.93 19.73
CA ARG A 346 32.11 23.97 20.76
C ARG A 346 32.96 25.22 20.67
N LYS A 347 33.12 25.78 19.46
CA LYS A 347 33.93 27.01 19.24
C LYS A 347 33.10 28.29 19.32
N GLY A 348 31.76 28.19 19.49
CA GLY A 348 30.84 29.32 19.47
C GLY A 348 30.79 30.04 18.12
N TRP A 349 31.05 29.35 17.01
CA TRP A 349 31.02 29.95 15.67
C TRP A 349 29.57 30.01 15.14
N PRO A 350 29.19 31.14 14.47
CA PRO A 350 27.82 31.40 14.09
C PRO A 350 27.43 30.62 12.79
N LEU A 351 27.51 29.31 12.84
CA LEU A 351 27.09 28.42 11.74
C LEU A 351 25.58 28.15 11.82
N GLU A 352 24.84 28.68 10.88
CA GLU A 352 23.37 28.55 10.82
C GLU A 352 22.91 27.23 10.16
N HIS A 353 23.51 26.88 9.00
CA HIS A 353 23.10 25.72 8.22
C HIS A 353 24.31 25.04 7.56
N ILE A 354 24.21 23.71 7.44
CA ILE A 354 25.17 22.85 6.73
C ILE A 354 24.40 22.00 5.72
N SER A 355 24.89 21.93 4.49
CA SER A 355 24.46 20.96 3.49
C SER A 355 25.67 20.22 2.93
N VAL A 356 25.55 18.92 2.78
CA VAL A 356 26.59 18.05 2.23
C VAL A 356 25.99 17.26 1.07
N SER A 357 26.50 17.48 -0.13
CA SER A 357 26.14 16.75 -1.34
C SER A 357 27.28 15.80 -1.70
N LEU A 358 26.93 14.55 -2.06
CA LEU A 358 27.92 13.53 -2.41
C LEU A 358 27.54 12.82 -3.70
N ARG A 359 28.57 12.43 -4.44
CA ARG A 359 28.46 11.59 -5.63
C ARG A 359 29.47 10.46 -5.54
N HIS A 360 29.12 9.31 -6.11
CA HIS A 360 29.99 8.14 -6.23
C HIS A 360 30.09 7.73 -7.70
N GLU A 361 31.30 7.49 -8.15
CA GLU A 361 31.59 7.02 -9.50
C GLU A 361 32.72 6.00 -9.43
N LYS A 362 32.83 5.13 -10.45
CA LYS A 362 34.00 4.30 -10.67
C LYS A 362 34.83 4.90 -11.81
N ILE A 363 36.00 5.44 -11.49
CA ILE A 363 36.93 6.02 -12.46
C ILE A 363 38.11 5.06 -12.72
N HIS A 364 38.80 5.20 -13.85
CA HIS A 364 40.04 4.48 -14.07
C HIS A 364 41.14 5.00 -13.16
N ALA A 365 41.94 4.09 -12.60
CA ALA A 365 43.03 4.46 -11.71
C ALA A 365 44.06 5.40 -12.37
N ALA A 366 44.22 5.29 -13.69
CA ALA A 366 45.09 6.19 -14.48
C ALA A 366 44.60 7.65 -14.50
N ASP A 367 43.28 7.88 -14.30
CA ASP A 367 42.67 9.22 -14.31
C ASP A 367 42.64 9.85 -12.91
N CYS A 368 43.10 9.12 -11.89
CA CYS A 368 43.13 9.55 -10.49
C CYS A 368 44.53 10.02 -10.08
N ALA A 369 44.70 11.34 -9.89
CA ALA A 369 45.99 11.91 -9.46
C ALA A 369 46.34 11.58 -8.00
N GLU A 370 45.35 11.35 -7.14
CA GLU A 370 45.48 11.18 -5.69
C GLU A 370 45.44 9.70 -5.26
N CYS A 371 45.29 8.74 -6.20
CA CYS A 371 45.17 7.32 -5.90
C CYS A 371 46.53 6.62 -5.85
N ASP A 372 46.70 5.69 -4.91
CA ASP A 372 47.84 4.81 -4.83
C ASP A 372 47.75 3.65 -5.85
N THR A 373 46.53 3.19 -6.17
CA THR A 373 46.26 2.18 -7.20
C THR A 373 46.58 2.74 -8.59
N ARG A 374 47.30 1.99 -9.41
CA ARG A 374 47.75 2.42 -10.75
C ARG A 374 46.97 1.73 -11.88
N ASP A 375 46.39 0.56 -11.62
CA ASP A 375 45.69 -0.25 -12.62
C ASP A 375 44.25 -0.53 -12.20
N GLY A 376 43.35 -0.63 -13.19
CA GLY A 376 41.95 -0.97 -12.97
C GLY A 376 41.08 0.25 -12.68
N LYS A 377 40.00 0.06 -11.88
CA LYS A 377 39.07 1.11 -11.48
C LYS A 377 39.11 1.31 -9.98
N VAL A 378 38.94 2.56 -9.57
CA VAL A 378 38.84 2.97 -8.18
C VAL A 378 37.47 3.60 -7.92
N ASP A 379 37.00 3.49 -6.70
CA ASP A 379 35.76 4.15 -6.26
C ASP A 379 36.12 5.61 -5.93
N TRP A 380 35.43 6.55 -6.61
CA TRP A 380 35.61 7.99 -6.45
C TRP A 380 34.38 8.57 -5.75
N ILE A 381 34.58 9.23 -4.63
CA ILE A 381 33.52 9.92 -3.90
C ILE A 381 33.84 11.40 -3.86
N GLU A 382 33.01 12.20 -4.54
CA GLU A 382 33.06 13.66 -4.48
C GLU A 382 32.13 14.16 -3.39
N ARG A 383 32.62 15.11 -2.56
CA ARG A 383 31.85 15.68 -1.44
C ARG A 383 31.90 17.20 -1.50
N GLU A 384 30.76 17.83 -1.69
CA GLU A 384 30.58 19.27 -1.65
C GLU A 384 29.91 19.69 -0.32
N VAL A 385 30.53 20.64 0.39
CA VAL A 385 30.01 21.12 1.69
C VAL A 385 29.64 22.60 1.57
N THR A 386 28.37 22.91 1.81
CA THR A 386 27.84 24.28 1.86
C THR A 386 27.66 24.72 3.32
N LEU A 387 28.28 25.83 3.72
CA LEU A 387 28.16 26.42 5.04
C LEU A 387 27.44 27.77 4.93
N ARG A 388 26.34 27.95 5.69
CA ARG A 388 25.62 29.24 5.78
C ARG A 388 25.73 29.79 7.20
N GLY A 389 25.78 31.12 7.31
CA GLY A 389 25.94 31.88 8.54
C GLY A 389 27.00 32.97 8.37
N PRO A 390 27.08 33.91 9.31
CA PRO A 390 28.07 35.04 9.30
C PRO A 390 29.47 34.56 9.77
N LEU A 391 30.01 33.57 9.04
CA LEU A 391 31.33 32.98 9.24
C LEU A 391 32.37 33.79 8.47
N ASP A 392 33.53 34.08 9.08
CA ASP A 392 34.69 34.60 8.38
C ASP A 392 35.43 33.54 7.54
N ALA A 393 36.36 33.95 6.72
CA ALA A 393 37.09 33.05 5.82
C ALA A 393 37.88 31.97 6.57
N GLN A 394 38.49 32.31 7.70
CA GLN A 394 39.29 31.39 8.51
C GLN A 394 38.40 30.33 9.18
N GLN A 395 37.21 30.74 9.66
CA GLN A 395 36.23 29.82 10.22
C GLN A 395 35.71 28.86 9.18
N ARG A 396 35.41 29.30 7.95
CA ARG A 396 34.97 28.48 6.84
C ARG A 396 36.03 27.44 6.47
N GLU A 397 37.26 27.86 6.26
CA GLU A 397 38.37 26.98 5.95
C GLU A 397 38.58 25.93 7.04
N ALA A 398 38.60 26.35 8.30
CA ALA A 398 38.73 25.45 9.44
C ALA A 398 37.58 24.42 9.54
N LEU A 399 36.31 24.81 9.25
CA LEU A 399 35.17 23.90 9.24
C LEU A 399 35.23 22.92 8.06
N LEU A 400 35.69 23.34 6.89
CA LEU A 400 35.91 22.47 5.75
C LEU A 400 36.98 21.42 6.06
N ALA A 401 38.10 21.79 6.69
CA ALA A 401 39.15 20.86 7.11
C ALA A 401 38.67 19.83 8.16
N ILE A 402 37.57 20.12 8.87
CA ILE A 402 36.93 19.15 9.79
C ILE A 402 36.18 18.05 9.05
N ALA A 403 35.72 18.28 7.82
CA ALA A 403 35.04 17.27 7.02
C ALA A 403 35.85 15.98 6.91
N ASP A 404 37.17 16.08 6.77
CA ASP A 404 38.09 14.93 6.63
C ASP A 404 38.36 14.22 7.96
N LYS A 405 37.95 14.80 9.07
CA LYS A 405 38.13 14.23 10.41
C LYS A 405 36.92 13.47 10.94
N CYS A 406 35.83 13.39 10.14
CA CYS A 406 34.65 12.65 10.58
C CYS A 406 34.95 11.13 10.66
N PRO A 407 34.40 10.41 11.64
CA PRO A 407 34.67 8.99 11.85
C PRO A 407 34.48 8.13 10.60
N VAL A 408 33.37 8.32 9.85
CA VAL A 408 33.09 7.54 8.63
C VAL A 408 34.13 7.82 7.54
N HIS A 409 34.55 9.07 7.33
CA HIS A 409 35.63 9.40 6.42
C HIS A 409 36.93 8.64 6.79
N ARG A 410 37.29 8.66 8.06
CA ARG A 410 38.47 7.94 8.54
C ARG A 410 38.39 6.44 8.35
N THR A 411 37.20 5.86 8.51
CA THR A 411 36.97 4.44 8.23
C THR A 411 37.18 4.11 6.75
N LEU A 412 36.70 4.97 5.83
CA LEU A 412 36.88 4.78 4.38
C LEU A 412 38.35 4.88 3.93
N HIS A 413 39.20 5.56 4.70
CA HIS A 413 40.64 5.71 4.44
C HIS A 413 41.51 4.80 5.32
N SER A 414 40.94 3.86 6.04
CA SER A 414 41.66 2.89 6.88
C SER A 414 41.42 1.47 6.41
N GLU A 415 42.26 0.55 6.88
CA GLU A 415 42.01 -0.86 6.67
C GLU A 415 40.73 -1.31 7.36
N VAL A 416 39.84 -1.97 6.62
CA VAL A 416 38.57 -2.50 7.12
C VAL A 416 38.56 -4.02 6.92
N VAL A 417 38.40 -4.77 8.03
CA VAL A 417 38.31 -6.24 7.99
C VAL A 417 36.84 -6.65 8.08
N VAL A 418 36.33 -7.28 7.03
CA VAL A 418 34.98 -7.84 7.01
C VAL A 418 35.07 -9.36 7.20
N ARG A 419 34.37 -9.91 8.20
CA ARG A 419 34.30 -11.35 8.47
C ARG A 419 32.88 -11.85 8.24
N THR A 420 32.73 -12.86 7.39
CA THR A 420 31.44 -13.51 7.10
C THR A 420 31.40 -14.87 7.80
N ARG A 421 30.27 -15.16 8.46
CA ARG A 421 29.96 -16.48 9.05
C ARG A 421 28.49 -16.81 8.84
N ALA A 422 28.17 -18.09 8.67
CA ALA A 422 26.79 -18.55 8.67
C ALA A 422 26.21 -18.44 10.08
N ALA A 423 24.95 -17.98 10.19
CA ALA A 423 24.21 -18.11 11.45
C ALA A 423 23.87 -19.60 11.68
N PRO A 424 23.80 -20.07 12.95
CA PRO A 424 23.32 -21.41 13.23
C PRO A 424 21.88 -21.56 12.70
N GLU A 425 21.60 -22.70 12.06
CA GLU A 425 20.23 -23.03 11.61
C GLU A 425 19.32 -23.02 12.85
N GLN A 426 18.28 -22.21 12.83
CA GLN A 426 17.23 -22.30 13.83
C GLN A 426 16.49 -23.61 13.56
N GLY A 427 16.73 -24.61 14.40
CA GLY A 427 16.04 -25.89 14.33
C GLY A 427 14.53 -25.62 14.31
N THR A 428 13.83 -26.20 13.34
CA THR A 428 12.39 -26.32 13.33
C THR A 428 12.01 -27.05 14.61
N GLY A 429 11.59 -26.31 15.65
CA GLY A 429 11.16 -26.87 16.92
C GLY A 429 9.94 -27.76 16.71
N GLU A 430 10.14 -29.07 16.55
CA GLU A 430 9.09 -30.02 16.86
C GLU A 430 8.69 -29.83 18.32
N PRO A 431 7.41 -29.73 18.63
CA PRO A 431 6.97 -29.73 20.02
C PRO A 431 7.36 -31.09 20.63
N ALA A 432 8.26 -31.04 21.61
CA ALA A 432 8.65 -32.22 22.35
C ALA A 432 7.40 -32.86 22.97
N MET A 433 7.00 -33.99 22.46
CA MET A 433 6.02 -34.87 23.14
C MET A 433 6.66 -35.32 24.45
N GLY A 434 6.15 -34.80 25.54
CA GLY A 434 6.53 -35.22 26.87
C GLY A 434 6.26 -36.71 27.07
N PRO A 435 7.17 -37.46 27.74
CA PRO A 435 6.95 -38.87 28.05
C PRO A 435 5.83 -38.99 29.08
N GLY A 436 4.83 -39.82 28.75
CA GLY A 436 3.74 -40.19 29.64
C GLY A 436 4.24 -40.75 30.97
N GLY A 437 3.89 -40.07 32.04
CA GLY A 437 4.09 -40.53 33.38
C GLY A 437 3.08 -41.61 33.76
N ALA A 438 3.55 -42.85 33.95
CA ALA A 438 2.84 -43.90 34.64
C ALA A 438 2.94 -43.68 36.15
N GLY A 439 1.80 -43.87 36.83
CA GLY A 439 1.62 -43.57 38.23
C GLY A 439 2.38 -44.46 39.21
N ALA A 440 2.43 -43.97 40.44
CA ALA A 440 2.28 -44.77 41.69
C ALA A 440 2.18 -43.82 42.86
N SER A 441 1.06 -43.92 43.58
CA SER A 441 0.94 -43.50 44.98
C SER A 441 1.52 -44.62 45.84
N PRO A 442 2.08 -44.37 47.05
CA PRO A 442 1.26 -44.53 48.23
C PRO A 442 1.55 -43.56 49.41
N ALA A 443 0.46 -43.30 50.07
CA ALA A 443 0.18 -43.08 51.51
C ALA A 443 1.31 -42.94 52.54
N GLY A 444 1.15 -41.94 53.47
CA GLY A 444 1.37 -42.23 54.85
C GLY A 444 2.06 -41.19 55.72
N LYS A 445 1.27 -40.55 56.59
CA LYS A 445 1.61 -40.06 57.89
C LYS A 445 2.20 -38.66 58.09
N ALA A 446 1.37 -37.81 58.73
CA ALA A 446 1.76 -36.80 59.72
C ALA A 446 2.24 -37.54 61.03
N PRO A 447 2.92 -36.92 62.03
CA PRO A 447 2.47 -35.71 62.71
C PRO A 447 3.59 -34.77 63.24
N GLY A 448 3.16 -33.62 63.74
CA GLY A 448 3.61 -33.06 64.99
C GLY A 448 4.74 -32.04 65.01
N GLY A 449 4.42 -30.87 65.52
CA GLY A 449 5.34 -29.85 66.02
C GLY A 449 4.92 -28.44 65.61
#